data_d38559d99fbff273749c0c8f327e24cf
#
_entry.id   d38559d99fbff273749c0c8f327e24cf
#
_cell.length_a   1.000
_cell.length_b   1.000
_cell.length_c   1.000
_cell.angle_alpha   90.00
_cell.angle_beta   90.00
_cell.angle_gamma   90.00
#
_symmetry.space_group_name_H-M   'P 1'
#
loop_
_entity.id
_entity.type
_entity.pdbx_description
1 polymer ?
#
loop_
_entity_poly.entity_id
_entity_poly.type
_entity_poly.pdbx_seq_one_letter_code
_entity_poly.pdbx_strand_id
1 'polypeptide(L)'
;MRRILVAIVAVFTFSAINANAEDFNVDFENSIHNINLEGFGDVNIPAPIVKGEDKGTKGIKNWTIMTFINSKNNLEMAGLFNVNQMEVVGSDKNMNIVVEMGRMKGQAGDTDIDGDWTGSRRFYIMKDDDEEKVTSPVMMKTKDVDMGDYKRIVDFVNWSKKNYPAKKYMLIIWNHGSGMFDPAKEKKVADKGISFDDETGNYVRTVQIGKILKEAGKVDILNFDACLMQMVEVAFEVKDYTEIVIGSEETFPGYGQPYDIFLGGLKKMPDASPENFAAVIVESSKMFYTTAVSKSMTLSAIRTSKLDGLANHMSSFADAVMKTNDIGAITAAKTNVLRYDAVGAGSDPQKTISFFGDISNFANLMSANITKKGADADKLKNRANDLVKFISNDLVVHNVALGNDRMGTSLANGKGISVYFPPAETRITQDILEGIFEGKYQDFAFAKASKWHDFVTFLYNVKAEAKSKCVDPGEDASIDEIAEYAACQTDEELGLK
;
A
#
# COMPACT_ATOMS: atom_id res chain seq x y z
N MET A 1 17.74 -3.61 24.71
CA MET A 1 17.68 -4.35 23.44
C MET A 1 16.59 -5.42 23.42
N ARG A 2 16.61 -6.49 24.23
CA ARG A 2 15.57 -7.55 24.18
C ARG A 2 14.11 -7.08 24.37
N ARG A 3 13.87 -6.09 25.26
CA ARG A 3 12.50 -5.57 25.50
C ARG A 3 11.97 -4.66 24.39
N ILE A 4 12.84 -3.89 23.74
CA ILE A 4 12.50 -3.03 22.60
C ILE A 4 12.23 -3.89 21.36
N LEU A 5 13.03 -4.95 21.13
CA LEU A 5 12.79 -5.90 20.04
C LEU A 5 11.44 -6.62 20.18
N VAL A 6 11.07 -6.99 21.42
CA VAL A 6 9.76 -7.61 21.71
C VAL A 6 8.61 -6.62 21.45
N ALA A 7 8.79 -5.33 21.78
CA ALA A 7 7.77 -4.32 21.51
C ALA A 7 7.58 -4.08 19.99
N ILE A 8 8.68 -4.04 19.22
CA ILE A 8 8.60 -3.86 17.76
C ILE A 8 7.99 -5.10 17.09
N VAL A 9 8.38 -6.30 17.51
CA VAL A 9 7.79 -7.55 16.99
C VAL A 9 6.30 -7.65 17.36
N ALA A 10 5.91 -7.22 18.58
CA ALA A 10 4.50 -7.18 18.99
C ALA A 10 3.68 -6.17 18.17
N VAL A 11 4.27 -5.02 17.81
CA VAL A 11 3.61 -4.00 16.99
C VAL A 11 3.28 -4.53 15.60
N PHE A 12 4.20 -5.27 15.01
CA PHE A 12 3.98 -5.82 13.67
C PHE A 12 3.06 -7.06 13.66
N THR A 13 2.98 -7.82 14.75
CA THR A 13 2.02 -8.94 14.87
C THR A 13 0.60 -8.47 15.16
N PHE A 14 0.42 -7.27 15.78
CA PHE A 14 -0.92 -6.74 16.06
C PHE A 14 -1.65 -6.24 14.81
N SER A 15 -0.93 -5.76 13.80
CA SER A 15 -1.55 -5.30 12.53
C SER A 15 -2.17 -6.45 11.73
N ALA A 16 -1.59 -7.64 11.81
CA ALA A 16 -2.10 -8.82 11.14
C ALA A 16 -3.27 -9.51 11.89
N ILE A 17 -3.32 -9.37 13.22
CA ILE A 17 -4.37 -10.01 14.05
C ILE A 17 -5.73 -9.30 13.90
N ASN A 18 -5.78 -8.07 13.40
CA ASN A 18 -7.04 -7.34 13.22
C ASN A 18 -7.71 -7.52 11.86
N ALA A 19 -7.13 -8.28 10.93
CA ALA A 19 -7.89 -8.87 9.83
C ALA A 19 -8.52 -10.19 10.30
N ASN A 20 -9.32 -10.12 11.38
CA ASN A 20 -9.96 -11.28 11.96
C ASN A 20 -11.05 -11.83 11.03
N ALA A 21 -11.12 -13.16 10.94
CA ALA A 21 -12.24 -13.89 10.36
C ALA A 21 -13.64 -13.48 10.91
N GLU A 22 -13.70 -12.77 12.02
CA GLU A 22 -14.94 -12.20 12.57
C GLU A 22 -15.53 -11.06 11.70
N ASP A 23 -14.73 -10.44 10.82
CA ASP A 23 -15.22 -9.42 9.89
C ASP A 23 -15.98 -9.99 8.69
N PHE A 24 -15.93 -11.32 8.47
CA PHE A 24 -16.62 -11.98 7.37
C PHE A 24 -18.10 -12.34 7.65
N ASN A 25 -18.65 -11.91 8.76
CA ASN A 25 -20.06 -12.10 9.07
C ASN A 25 -20.91 -10.97 8.45
N VAL A 26 -20.82 -10.80 7.12
CA VAL A 26 -21.64 -9.86 6.35
C VAL A 26 -22.70 -10.64 5.60
N ASP A 27 -23.90 -10.12 5.66
CA ASP A 27 -25.03 -10.56 4.85
C ASP A 27 -24.75 -10.24 3.36
N PHE A 28 -24.13 -11.19 2.68
CA PHE A 28 -23.70 -11.10 1.28
C PHE A 28 -24.88 -10.89 0.32
N GLU A 29 -26.07 -11.41 0.65
CA GLU A 29 -27.25 -11.34 -0.22
C GLU A 29 -27.71 -9.90 -0.46
N ASN A 30 -27.47 -8.97 0.46
CA ASN A 30 -27.93 -7.59 0.33
C ASN A 30 -26.90 -6.59 -0.20
N SER A 31 -25.61 -6.92 -0.21
CA SER A 31 -24.57 -5.93 -0.53
C SER A 31 -24.22 -5.84 -2.03
N ILE A 32 -24.32 -6.93 -2.78
CA ILE A 32 -23.85 -6.99 -4.18
C ILE A 32 -24.97 -6.62 -5.17
N HIS A 33 -26.22 -7.05 -4.92
CA HIS A 33 -27.32 -6.86 -5.87
C HIS A 33 -27.89 -5.43 -5.94
N ASN A 34 -27.60 -4.56 -4.96
CA ASN A 34 -28.18 -3.22 -4.88
C ASN A 34 -27.23 -2.08 -5.34
N ILE A 35 -26.06 -2.39 -5.88
CA ILE A 35 -25.14 -1.36 -6.34
C ILE A 35 -25.58 -0.87 -7.73
N ASN A 36 -26.22 0.30 -7.75
CA ASN A 36 -26.57 0.96 -9.01
C ASN A 36 -25.32 1.57 -9.65
N LEU A 37 -24.87 0.99 -10.77
CA LEU A 37 -23.73 1.46 -11.56
C LEU A 37 -23.96 2.83 -12.24
N GLU A 38 -25.13 3.45 -12.07
CA GLU A 38 -25.41 4.80 -12.60
C GLU A 38 -24.68 5.92 -11.80
N GLY A 39 -24.10 5.61 -10.64
CA GLY A 39 -23.38 6.56 -9.77
C GLY A 39 -22.00 7.00 -10.26
N PHE A 40 -21.54 6.62 -11.47
CA PHE A 40 -20.29 7.12 -12.06
C PHE A 40 -20.34 8.57 -12.57
N GLY A 41 -21.39 9.34 -12.22
CA GLY A 41 -21.70 10.65 -12.80
C GLY A 41 -20.68 11.77 -12.61
N ASP A 42 -19.73 11.64 -11.67
CA ASP A 42 -18.76 12.69 -11.36
C ASP A 42 -17.31 12.36 -11.74
N VAL A 43 -17.04 11.17 -12.25
CA VAL A 43 -15.73 10.88 -12.86
C VAL A 43 -15.81 11.40 -14.30
N ASN A 44 -14.98 12.40 -14.61
CA ASN A 44 -14.87 12.93 -15.98
C ASN A 44 -14.21 11.86 -16.87
N ILE A 45 -14.99 10.84 -17.21
CA ILE A 45 -14.57 9.77 -18.13
C ILE A 45 -14.77 10.36 -19.54
N PRO A 46 -13.70 10.59 -20.31
CA PRO A 46 -13.84 11.07 -21.68
C PRO A 46 -14.75 10.12 -22.45
N ALA A 47 -15.70 10.67 -23.20
CA ALA A 47 -16.58 9.86 -24.06
C ALA A 47 -15.70 8.92 -24.93
N PRO A 48 -16.06 7.63 -25.08
CA PRO A 48 -15.29 6.70 -25.86
C PRO A 48 -15.14 7.27 -27.29
N ILE A 49 -13.91 7.44 -27.73
CA ILE A 49 -13.64 7.77 -29.13
C ILE A 49 -14.02 6.52 -29.91
N VAL A 50 -15.17 6.54 -30.55
CA VAL A 50 -15.62 5.50 -31.48
C VAL A 50 -14.67 5.56 -32.69
N LYS A 51 -13.55 4.86 -32.61
CA LYS A 51 -12.74 4.55 -33.79
C LYS A 51 -13.43 3.43 -34.53
N GLY A 52 -13.60 3.63 -35.82
CA GLY A 52 -14.25 2.68 -36.72
C GLY A 52 -13.72 1.25 -36.58
N GLU A 53 -14.55 0.28 -36.94
CA GLU A 53 -14.30 -1.16 -36.87
C GLU A 53 -12.88 -1.51 -37.33
N ASP A 54 -12.04 -1.97 -36.40
CA ASP A 54 -10.73 -2.53 -36.70
C ASP A 54 -10.90 -3.92 -37.30
N LYS A 55 -10.82 -3.99 -38.62
CA LYS A 55 -10.98 -5.24 -39.44
C LYS A 55 -9.72 -6.11 -39.39
N GLY A 56 -9.01 -6.29 -38.25
CA GLY A 56 -7.74 -6.88 -38.54
C GLY A 56 -6.99 -7.78 -37.57
N THR A 57 -7.50 -8.25 -36.47
CA THR A 57 -6.79 -9.29 -35.70
C THR A 57 -7.75 -10.27 -35.04
N LYS A 58 -8.10 -11.32 -35.76
CA LYS A 58 -8.80 -12.46 -35.18
C LYS A 58 -8.01 -13.00 -33.99
N GLY A 59 -8.51 -12.84 -32.77
CA GLY A 59 -7.97 -13.49 -31.57
C GLY A 59 -7.27 -12.59 -30.55
N ILE A 60 -6.94 -11.32 -30.84
CA ILE A 60 -6.31 -10.41 -29.87
C ILE A 60 -7.41 -9.52 -29.26
N LYS A 61 -7.66 -9.68 -27.95
CA LYS A 61 -8.64 -8.89 -27.23
C LYS A 61 -8.06 -7.53 -26.81
N ASN A 62 -8.89 -6.64 -26.28
CA ASN A 62 -8.43 -5.33 -25.83
C ASN A 62 -7.64 -5.46 -24.53
N TRP A 63 -8.09 -6.32 -23.60
CA TRP A 63 -7.47 -6.52 -22.30
C TRP A 63 -7.25 -7.99 -21.95
N THR A 64 -6.17 -8.27 -21.25
CA THR A 64 -6.02 -9.47 -20.42
C THR A 64 -5.74 -9.04 -18.99
N ILE A 65 -6.67 -9.37 -18.08
CA ILE A 65 -6.57 -9.16 -16.66
C ILE A 65 -6.01 -10.44 -16.04
N MET A 66 -4.87 -10.32 -15.38
CA MET A 66 -4.13 -11.42 -14.77
C MET A 66 -4.12 -11.21 -13.26
N THR A 67 -4.79 -12.06 -12.49
CA THR A 67 -4.85 -11.95 -11.04
C THR A 67 -4.10 -13.11 -10.40
N PHE A 68 -3.05 -12.82 -9.66
CA PHE A 68 -2.27 -13.78 -8.91
C PHE A 68 -2.71 -13.72 -7.45
N ILE A 69 -3.51 -14.70 -7.03
CA ILE A 69 -4.10 -14.83 -5.70
C ILE A 69 -3.30 -15.86 -4.92
N ASN A 70 -2.41 -15.41 -4.04
CA ASN A 70 -1.81 -16.30 -3.07
C ASN A 70 -2.68 -16.34 -1.81
N SER A 71 -3.57 -17.30 -1.73
CA SER A 71 -4.40 -17.55 -0.56
C SER A 71 -3.95 -18.78 0.24
N LYS A 72 -2.65 -19.11 0.19
CA LYS A 72 -2.01 -20.09 1.07
C LYS A 72 -1.69 -19.48 2.44
N ASN A 73 -2.70 -18.87 3.05
CA ASN A 73 -2.67 -18.19 4.35
C ASN A 73 -4.11 -17.94 4.84
N ASN A 74 -4.28 -17.13 5.88
CA ASN A 74 -5.57 -16.82 6.49
C ASN A 74 -6.56 -16.03 5.59
N LEU A 75 -6.17 -15.66 4.37
CA LEU A 75 -7.03 -14.96 3.42
C LEU A 75 -7.70 -15.91 2.39
N GLU A 76 -7.71 -17.22 2.62
CA GLU A 76 -8.23 -18.19 1.66
C GLU A 76 -9.67 -17.92 1.26
N MET A 77 -10.55 -17.66 2.23
CA MET A 77 -11.95 -17.36 1.99
C MET A 77 -12.13 -16.08 1.17
N ALA A 78 -11.33 -15.04 1.45
CA ALA A 78 -11.34 -13.79 0.67
C ALA A 78 -10.90 -14.02 -0.78
N GLY A 79 -9.90 -14.90 -1.00
CA GLY A 79 -9.47 -15.27 -2.34
C GLY A 79 -10.58 -15.94 -3.15
N LEU A 80 -11.31 -16.90 -2.57
CA LEU A 80 -12.47 -17.54 -3.21
C LEU A 80 -13.57 -16.53 -3.50
N PHE A 81 -13.88 -15.67 -2.55
CA PHE A 81 -14.85 -14.58 -2.73
C PHE A 81 -14.51 -13.69 -3.92
N ASN A 82 -13.24 -13.24 -4.03
CA ASN A 82 -12.86 -12.37 -5.14
C ASN A 82 -12.86 -13.11 -6.49
N VAL A 83 -12.60 -14.41 -6.54
CA VAL A 83 -12.76 -15.19 -7.77
C VAL A 83 -14.22 -15.24 -8.18
N ASN A 84 -15.15 -15.52 -7.25
CA ASN A 84 -16.60 -15.50 -7.52
C ASN A 84 -17.08 -14.12 -8.01
N GLN A 85 -16.59 -13.01 -7.42
CA GLN A 85 -16.86 -11.67 -7.95
C GLN A 85 -16.42 -11.51 -9.42
N MET A 86 -15.27 -12.09 -9.80
CA MET A 86 -14.82 -12.07 -11.20
C MET A 86 -15.75 -12.89 -12.11
N GLU A 87 -16.31 -14.00 -11.61
CA GLU A 87 -17.25 -14.87 -12.33
C GLU A 87 -18.59 -14.18 -12.60
N VAL A 88 -19.03 -13.25 -11.75
CA VAL A 88 -20.24 -12.42 -12.03
C VAL A 88 -20.10 -11.70 -13.37
N VAL A 89 -18.91 -11.30 -13.77
CA VAL A 89 -18.65 -10.59 -15.05
C VAL A 89 -18.21 -11.55 -16.13
N GLY A 90 -17.20 -12.38 -15.86
CA GLY A 90 -16.59 -13.33 -16.78
C GLY A 90 -15.86 -12.71 -17.97
N SER A 91 -15.02 -13.50 -18.59
CA SER A 91 -14.36 -13.15 -19.85
C SER A 91 -15.37 -12.98 -21.00
N ASP A 92 -15.07 -12.09 -21.94
CA ASP A 92 -15.94 -11.85 -23.11
C ASP A 92 -15.13 -11.66 -24.40
N LYS A 93 -15.72 -11.12 -25.46
CA LYS A 93 -15.06 -10.88 -26.75
C LYS A 93 -13.94 -9.83 -26.67
N ASN A 94 -13.95 -8.94 -25.67
CA ASN A 94 -13.02 -7.83 -25.53
C ASN A 94 -11.99 -8.06 -24.40
N MET A 95 -12.29 -8.93 -23.44
CA MET A 95 -11.53 -9.11 -22.23
C MET A 95 -11.30 -10.58 -21.90
N ASN A 96 -10.06 -10.93 -21.57
CA ASN A 96 -9.71 -12.17 -20.88
C ASN A 96 -9.52 -11.86 -19.40
N ILE A 97 -10.08 -12.71 -18.54
CA ILE A 97 -9.81 -12.71 -17.11
C ILE A 97 -9.18 -14.06 -16.78
N VAL A 98 -7.97 -14.06 -16.28
CA VAL A 98 -7.23 -15.27 -15.89
C VAL A 98 -6.73 -15.13 -14.46
N VAL A 99 -6.87 -16.18 -13.70
CA VAL A 99 -6.50 -16.22 -12.28
C VAL A 99 -5.55 -17.37 -12.05
N GLU A 100 -4.50 -17.16 -11.27
CA GLU A 100 -3.81 -18.23 -10.56
C GLU A 100 -4.11 -18.09 -9.08
N MET A 101 -4.72 -19.11 -8.46
CA MET A 101 -5.03 -19.13 -7.03
C MET A 101 -4.29 -20.29 -6.37
N GLY A 102 -3.62 -20.00 -5.23
CA GLY A 102 -2.98 -21.00 -4.38
C GLY A 102 -3.78 -21.23 -3.11
N ARG A 103 -3.89 -22.50 -2.67
CA ARG A 103 -4.53 -22.89 -1.40
C ARG A 103 -3.68 -23.91 -0.66
N MET A 104 -3.81 -23.93 0.66
CA MET A 104 -3.18 -24.91 1.55
C MET A 104 -4.19 -25.39 2.59
N LYS A 105 -3.80 -26.39 3.38
CA LYS A 105 -4.62 -26.89 4.51
C LYS A 105 -4.01 -26.48 5.85
N GLY A 106 -4.90 -26.30 6.83
CA GLY A 106 -4.53 -26.18 8.23
C GLY A 106 -4.08 -24.79 8.68
N GLN A 107 -4.26 -23.76 7.83
CA GLN A 107 -4.06 -22.36 8.23
C GLN A 107 -5.31 -21.80 8.94
N ALA A 108 -5.15 -20.64 9.58
CA ALA A 108 -6.28 -19.91 10.12
C ALA A 108 -7.17 -19.42 8.95
N GLY A 109 -8.44 -19.79 8.93
CA GLY A 109 -9.36 -19.47 7.82
C GLY A 109 -9.39 -20.53 6.71
N ASP A 110 -8.81 -21.71 6.94
CA ASP A 110 -8.97 -22.90 6.08
C ASP A 110 -10.45 -23.24 5.89
N THR A 111 -10.85 -23.53 4.66
CA THR A 111 -12.25 -23.82 4.31
C THR A 111 -12.36 -24.96 3.32
N ASP A 112 -13.43 -25.74 3.44
CA ASP A 112 -13.79 -26.80 2.49
C ASP A 112 -14.72 -26.29 1.35
N ILE A 113 -15.06 -25.02 1.35
CA ILE A 113 -15.75 -24.36 0.24
C ILE A 113 -14.94 -24.56 -1.04
N ASP A 114 -15.61 -24.85 -2.14
CA ASP A 114 -14.99 -25.21 -3.44
C ASP A 114 -14.11 -26.47 -3.38
N GLY A 115 -14.39 -27.38 -2.43
CA GLY A 115 -13.82 -28.74 -2.40
C GLY A 115 -12.41 -28.87 -1.84
N ASP A 116 -11.97 -28.05 -0.90
CA ASP A 116 -10.78 -28.21 -0.05
C ASP A 116 -9.52 -28.74 -0.80
N TRP A 117 -9.21 -28.19 -1.95
CA TRP A 117 -8.04 -28.53 -2.75
C TRP A 117 -6.79 -27.75 -2.32
N THR A 118 -5.61 -28.32 -2.57
CA THR A 118 -4.31 -27.70 -2.24
C THR A 118 -3.42 -27.52 -3.47
N GLY A 119 -2.33 -26.76 -3.33
CA GLY A 119 -1.45 -26.36 -4.43
C GLY A 119 -1.98 -25.12 -5.14
N SER A 120 -1.82 -25.02 -6.45
CA SER A 120 -2.41 -23.92 -7.21
C SER A 120 -3.25 -24.40 -8.40
N ARG A 121 -4.22 -23.57 -8.79
CA ARG A 121 -5.02 -23.75 -10.00
C ARG A 121 -4.96 -22.47 -10.82
N ARG A 122 -4.86 -22.60 -12.16
CA ARG A 122 -5.10 -21.51 -13.11
C ARG A 122 -6.47 -21.65 -13.68
N PHE A 123 -7.25 -20.57 -13.65
CA PHE A 123 -8.61 -20.50 -14.16
C PHE A 123 -8.66 -19.54 -15.35
N TYR A 124 -9.53 -19.87 -16.31
CA TYR A 124 -10.03 -18.90 -17.29
C TYR A 124 -11.45 -18.53 -16.87
N ILE A 125 -11.62 -17.33 -16.37
CA ILE A 125 -12.85 -16.92 -15.68
C ILE A 125 -13.98 -16.76 -16.69
N MET A 126 -15.04 -17.52 -16.47
CA MET A 126 -16.29 -17.48 -17.24
C MET A 126 -17.41 -16.91 -16.36
N LYS A 127 -18.40 -16.30 -17.02
CA LYS A 127 -19.55 -15.77 -16.28
C LYS A 127 -20.40 -16.90 -15.71
N ASP A 128 -20.73 -16.79 -14.43
CA ASP A 128 -21.80 -17.56 -13.77
C ASP A 128 -22.45 -16.76 -12.63
N ASP A 129 -23.34 -17.41 -11.89
CA ASP A 129 -24.13 -16.88 -10.78
C ASP A 129 -24.06 -17.78 -9.52
N ASP A 130 -23.08 -18.69 -9.44
CA ASP A 130 -22.80 -19.49 -8.24
C ASP A 130 -21.88 -18.68 -7.31
N GLU A 131 -22.39 -18.21 -6.19
CA GLU A 131 -21.65 -17.38 -5.25
C GLU A 131 -20.71 -18.17 -4.30
N GLU A 132 -20.87 -19.50 -4.23
CA GLU A 132 -20.09 -20.35 -3.33
C GLU A 132 -18.95 -21.10 -4.04
N LYS A 133 -19.12 -21.45 -5.31
CA LYS A 133 -18.21 -22.33 -6.03
C LYS A 133 -17.60 -21.64 -7.23
N VAL A 134 -16.29 -21.82 -7.40
CA VAL A 134 -15.60 -21.43 -8.61
C VAL A 134 -15.90 -22.45 -9.71
N THR A 135 -16.79 -22.10 -10.65
CA THR A 135 -17.22 -22.98 -11.74
C THR A 135 -16.40 -22.83 -13.01
N SER A 136 -15.56 -21.82 -13.08
CA SER A 136 -14.68 -21.55 -14.21
C SER A 136 -13.75 -22.70 -14.54
N PRO A 137 -13.47 -22.96 -15.84
CA PRO A 137 -12.62 -24.07 -16.24
C PRO A 137 -11.19 -23.94 -15.68
N VAL A 138 -10.71 -25.02 -15.07
CA VAL A 138 -9.34 -25.14 -14.58
C VAL A 138 -8.42 -25.47 -15.75
N MET A 139 -7.58 -24.52 -16.12
CA MET A 139 -6.64 -24.64 -17.24
C MET A 139 -5.33 -25.33 -16.85
N MET A 140 -4.94 -25.24 -15.57
CA MET A 140 -3.73 -25.88 -15.06
C MET A 140 -3.89 -26.17 -13.55
N LYS A 141 -3.30 -27.27 -13.09
CA LYS A 141 -3.17 -27.61 -11.66
C LYS A 141 -1.71 -27.86 -11.36
N THR A 142 -1.20 -27.28 -10.29
CA THR A 142 0.18 -27.49 -9.82
C THR A 142 0.12 -27.93 -8.36
N LYS A 143 0.79 -29.02 -8.04
CA LYS A 143 1.01 -29.48 -6.66
C LYS A 143 2.32 -28.90 -6.14
N ASP A 144 2.50 -28.88 -4.84
CA ASP A 144 3.77 -28.52 -4.16
C ASP A 144 4.37 -27.20 -4.71
N VAL A 145 3.55 -26.15 -4.83
CA VAL A 145 3.92 -24.87 -5.37
C VAL A 145 4.20 -23.86 -4.26
N ASP A 146 5.31 -23.14 -4.39
CA ASP A 146 5.65 -21.96 -3.58
C ASP A 146 5.06 -20.71 -4.25
N MET A 147 3.97 -20.20 -3.69
CA MET A 147 3.30 -18.97 -4.19
C MET A 147 4.05 -17.70 -3.74
N GLY A 148 4.98 -17.79 -2.79
CA GLY A 148 5.89 -16.73 -2.38
C GLY A 148 7.14 -16.61 -3.26
N ASP A 149 7.37 -17.52 -4.20
CA ASP A 149 8.45 -17.39 -5.17
C ASP A 149 8.05 -16.44 -6.30
N TYR A 150 8.76 -15.32 -6.46
CA TYR A 150 8.51 -14.35 -7.54
C TYR A 150 8.54 -14.98 -8.94
N LYS A 151 9.31 -16.07 -9.13
CA LYS A 151 9.35 -16.82 -10.40
C LYS A 151 8.00 -17.44 -10.73
N ARG A 152 7.18 -17.76 -9.73
CA ARG A 152 5.82 -18.26 -9.97
C ARG A 152 4.95 -17.20 -10.63
N ILE A 153 5.08 -15.94 -10.19
CA ILE A 153 4.37 -14.82 -10.83
C ILE A 153 4.88 -14.61 -12.26
N VAL A 154 6.20 -14.69 -12.48
CA VAL A 154 6.80 -14.61 -13.82
C VAL A 154 6.22 -15.70 -14.75
N ASP A 155 6.16 -16.94 -14.27
CA ASP A 155 5.60 -18.06 -15.04
C ASP A 155 4.11 -17.85 -15.34
N PHE A 156 3.34 -17.39 -14.38
CA PHE A 156 1.92 -17.08 -14.56
C PHE A 156 1.70 -15.97 -15.62
N VAL A 157 2.43 -14.87 -15.53
CA VAL A 157 2.31 -13.77 -16.51
C VAL A 157 2.70 -14.21 -17.92
N ASN A 158 3.81 -14.94 -18.05
CA ASN A 158 4.25 -15.48 -19.33
C ASN A 158 3.24 -16.45 -19.93
N TRP A 159 2.71 -17.36 -19.11
CA TRP A 159 1.67 -18.29 -19.53
C TRP A 159 0.39 -17.56 -19.96
N SER A 160 -0.02 -16.55 -19.22
CA SER A 160 -1.20 -15.74 -19.52
C SER A 160 -1.04 -14.99 -20.84
N LYS A 161 0.06 -14.28 -21.04
CA LYS A 161 0.34 -13.55 -22.29
C LYS A 161 0.42 -14.46 -23.50
N LYS A 162 0.98 -15.66 -23.33
CA LYS A 162 1.10 -16.66 -24.42
C LYS A 162 -0.26 -17.21 -24.83
N ASN A 163 -1.13 -17.54 -23.87
CA ASN A 163 -2.40 -18.21 -24.14
C ASN A 163 -3.56 -17.24 -24.38
N TYR A 164 -3.47 -16.03 -23.85
CA TYR A 164 -4.52 -15.01 -23.88
C TYR A 164 -3.95 -13.65 -24.31
N PRO A 165 -3.46 -13.54 -25.55
CA PRO A 165 -2.88 -12.30 -26.05
C PRO A 165 -3.91 -11.18 -26.12
N ALA A 166 -3.48 -9.97 -25.74
CA ALA A 166 -4.30 -8.77 -25.77
C ALA A 166 -3.47 -7.53 -26.18
N LYS A 167 -4.16 -6.41 -26.44
CA LYS A 167 -3.53 -5.12 -26.72
C LYS A 167 -2.97 -4.48 -25.44
N LYS A 168 -3.60 -4.75 -24.28
CA LYS A 168 -3.24 -4.23 -22.97
C LYS A 168 -3.31 -5.34 -21.92
N TYR A 169 -2.45 -5.22 -20.92
CA TYR A 169 -2.30 -6.18 -19.83
C TYR A 169 -2.37 -5.50 -18.48
N MET A 170 -3.12 -6.08 -17.58
CA MET A 170 -3.10 -5.72 -16.16
C MET A 170 -2.66 -6.91 -15.34
N LEU A 171 -1.70 -6.71 -14.44
CA LEU A 171 -1.32 -7.68 -13.41
C LEU A 171 -1.83 -7.19 -12.07
N ILE A 172 -2.57 -8.04 -11.38
CA ILE A 172 -2.99 -7.84 -10.00
C ILE A 172 -2.21 -8.82 -9.13
N ILE A 173 -1.50 -8.33 -8.12
CA ILE A 173 -0.87 -9.14 -7.08
C ILE A 173 -1.73 -8.99 -5.83
N TRP A 174 -2.35 -10.09 -5.43
CA TRP A 174 -3.33 -10.15 -4.36
C TRP A 174 -2.78 -10.94 -3.17
N ASN A 175 -2.70 -10.31 -1.98
CA ASN A 175 -2.32 -10.94 -0.70
C ASN A 175 -2.23 -9.89 0.41
N HIS A 176 -1.67 -10.28 1.57
CA HIS A 176 -1.07 -9.33 2.50
C HIS A 176 0.01 -8.49 1.83
N GLY A 177 0.25 -7.28 2.35
CA GLY A 177 1.31 -6.39 1.92
C GLY A 177 1.93 -5.65 3.11
N SER A 178 3.21 -5.33 3.03
CA SER A 178 3.97 -4.62 4.07
C SER A 178 4.75 -3.41 3.56
N GLY A 179 4.34 -2.88 2.40
CA GLY A 179 5.09 -1.79 1.78
C GLY A 179 6.49 -2.24 1.38
N MET A 180 7.47 -1.40 1.67
CA MET A 180 8.88 -1.66 1.35
C MET A 180 9.58 -2.60 2.33
N PHE A 181 8.95 -2.97 3.44
CA PHE A 181 9.62 -3.78 4.44
C PHE A 181 9.59 -5.26 4.12
N ASP A 182 10.79 -5.81 3.96
CA ASP A 182 11.04 -7.23 3.78
C ASP A 182 11.58 -7.80 5.10
N PRO A 183 10.84 -8.65 5.84
CA PRO A 183 11.30 -9.20 7.11
C PRO A 183 12.49 -10.15 6.90
N ALA A 184 13.42 -10.16 7.85
CA ALA A 184 14.53 -11.12 7.83
C ALA A 184 14.01 -12.54 8.04
N LYS A 185 14.42 -13.50 7.19
CA LYS A 185 13.96 -14.91 7.17
C LYS A 185 14.06 -15.63 8.51
N GLU A 186 15.03 -15.28 9.36
CA GLU A 186 15.27 -15.93 10.65
C GLU A 186 14.29 -15.47 11.75
N LYS A 187 13.54 -14.41 11.51
CA LYS A 187 12.55 -13.91 12.45
C LYS A 187 11.19 -14.34 11.96
N LYS A 188 10.54 -15.26 12.68
CA LYS A 188 9.12 -15.58 12.50
C LYS A 188 8.28 -14.34 12.79
N VAL A 189 8.25 -13.42 11.86
CA VAL A 189 7.39 -12.25 11.87
C VAL A 189 6.24 -12.62 10.94
N ALA A 190 5.06 -12.82 11.51
CA ALA A 190 3.86 -13.12 10.74
C ALA A 190 3.57 -11.97 9.76
N ASP A 191 3.15 -12.32 8.55
CA ASP A 191 2.45 -11.48 7.56
C ASP A 191 3.24 -10.28 7.01
N LYS A 192 4.41 -10.50 6.35
CA LYS A 192 5.19 -9.38 5.80
C LYS A 192 5.88 -9.72 4.49
N GLY A 193 5.92 -8.75 3.58
CA GLY A 193 6.24 -8.88 2.18
C GLY A 193 4.95 -8.85 1.35
N ILE A 194 5.01 -9.14 0.07
CA ILE A 194 3.83 -9.38 -0.75
C ILE A 194 3.79 -10.84 -1.21
N SER A 195 2.60 -11.40 -1.37
CA SER A 195 2.42 -12.81 -1.73
C SER A 195 3.05 -13.79 -0.73
N PHE A 196 2.69 -13.64 0.54
CA PHE A 196 3.17 -14.49 1.62
C PHE A 196 2.50 -15.87 1.57
N ASP A 197 3.31 -16.94 1.62
CA ASP A 197 2.91 -18.34 1.58
C ASP A 197 3.22 -19.00 2.93
N ASP A 198 2.20 -19.33 3.71
CA ASP A 198 2.35 -19.91 5.05
C ASP A 198 2.92 -21.33 5.01
N GLU A 199 2.68 -22.08 3.92
CA GLU A 199 3.18 -23.45 3.78
C GLU A 199 4.70 -23.49 3.61
N THR A 200 5.26 -22.53 2.85
CA THR A 200 6.70 -22.46 2.58
C THR A 200 7.42 -21.44 3.47
N GLY A 201 6.69 -20.52 4.08
CA GLY A 201 7.25 -19.37 4.81
C GLY A 201 7.97 -18.38 3.89
N ASN A 202 7.76 -18.47 2.58
CA ASN A 202 8.36 -17.59 1.59
C ASN A 202 7.41 -16.45 1.18
N TYR A 203 7.97 -15.37 0.62
CA TYR A 203 7.21 -14.21 0.14
C TYR A 203 8.00 -13.46 -0.92
N VAL A 204 7.32 -12.66 -1.73
CA VAL A 204 7.94 -11.80 -2.74
C VAL A 204 8.45 -10.52 -2.07
N ARG A 205 9.75 -10.25 -2.22
CA ARG A 205 10.38 -9.03 -1.71
C ARG A 205 10.12 -7.85 -2.63
N THR A 206 10.13 -6.65 -2.08
CA THR A 206 9.92 -5.40 -2.84
C THR A 206 10.85 -5.29 -4.04
N VAL A 207 12.14 -5.53 -3.87
CA VAL A 207 13.12 -5.50 -4.99
C VAL A 207 12.90 -6.62 -6.03
N GLN A 208 12.14 -7.66 -5.70
CA GLN A 208 11.79 -8.73 -6.66
C GLN A 208 10.59 -8.36 -7.52
N ILE A 209 9.75 -7.41 -7.11
CA ILE A 209 8.59 -6.97 -7.90
C ILE A 209 9.06 -6.42 -9.26
N GLY A 210 10.11 -5.58 -9.25
CA GLY A 210 10.73 -5.11 -10.49
C GLY A 210 11.30 -6.25 -11.37
N LYS A 211 11.86 -7.29 -10.74
CA LYS A 211 12.35 -8.49 -11.46
C LYS A 211 11.21 -9.26 -12.14
N ILE A 212 10.03 -9.36 -11.49
CA ILE A 212 8.86 -10.00 -12.10
C ILE A 212 8.57 -9.38 -13.46
N LEU A 213 8.36 -8.07 -13.50
CA LEU A 213 8.01 -7.37 -14.74
C LEU A 213 9.17 -7.30 -15.74
N LYS A 214 10.41 -7.25 -15.26
CA LYS A 214 11.60 -7.32 -16.14
C LYS A 214 11.67 -8.66 -16.90
N GLU A 215 11.34 -9.77 -16.23
CA GLU A 215 11.44 -11.12 -16.79
C GLU A 215 10.16 -11.52 -17.57
N ALA A 216 8.98 -11.12 -17.09
CA ALA A 216 7.70 -11.44 -17.72
C ALA A 216 7.28 -10.42 -18.79
N GLY A 217 8.03 -9.32 -18.94
CA GLY A 217 7.72 -8.21 -19.85
C GLY A 217 6.69 -7.24 -19.26
N LYS A 218 6.61 -6.07 -19.89
CA LYS A 218 5.79 -4.94 -19.46
C LYS A 218 4.30 -5.29 -19.35
N VAL A 219 3.63 -4.60 -18.42
CA VAL A 219 2.17 -4.54 -18.32
C VAL A 219 1.73 -3.07 -18.36
N ASP A 220 0.49 -2.80 -18.72
CA ASP A 220 -0.03 -1.43 -18.75
C ASP A 220 -0.41 -0.96 -17.34
N ILE A 221 -0.96 -1.86 -16.53
CA ILE A 221 -1.32 -1.59 -15.13
C ILE A 221 -0.73 -2.69 -14.24
N LEU A 222 -0.03 -2.28 -13.17
CA LEU A 222 0.28 -3.12 -12.01
C LEU A 222 -0.62 -2.67 -10.86
N ASN A 223 -1.46 -3.57 -10.37
CA ASN A 223 -2.35 -3.31 -9.26
C ASN A 223 -2.00 -4.21 -8.07
N PHE A 224 -1.90 -3.61 -6.89
CA PHE A 224 -1.73 -4.31 -5.64
C PHE A 224 -3.08 -4.34 -4.90
N ASP A 225 -3.70 -5.51 -4.84
CA ASP A 225 -4.80 -5.74 -3.91
C ASP A 225 -4.20 -6.28 -2.61
N ALA A 226 -3.59 -5.36 -1.88
CA ALA A 226 -2.75 -5.62 -0.70
C ALA A 226 -2.55 -4.34 0.11
N CYS A 227 -2.22 -4.48 1.40
CA CYS A 227 -1.93 -3.39 2.32
C CYS A 227 -0.62 -2.66 1.93
N LEU A 228 -0.55 -1.35 2.14
CA LEU A 228 0.68 -0.55 2.21
C LEU A 228 1.55 -0.49 0.93
N MET A 229 1.08 -0.99 -0.21
CA MET A 229 1.90 -1.10 -1.41
C MET A 229 2.01 0.19 -2.24
N GLN A 230 1.26 1.26 -1.91
CA GLN A 230 1.33 2.53 -2.62
C GLN A 230 2.42 3.44 -2.04
N MET A 231 3.65 2.94 -2.12
CA MET A 231 4.85 3.63 -1.66
C MET A 231 5.74 4.05 -2.82
N VAL A 232 6.47 5.16 -2.63
CA VAL A 232 7.46 5.63 -3.61
C VAL A 232 8.50 4.55 -3.89
N GLU A 233 8.99 3.88 -2.85
CA GLU A 233 10.01 2.83 -2.94
C GLU A 233 9.51 1.66 -3.81
N VAL A 234 8.29 1.20 -3.58
CA VAL A 234 7.66 0.11 -4.35
C VAL A 234 7.46 0.51 -5.81
N ALA A 235 6.89 1.69 -6.04
CA ALA A 235 6.59 2.19 -7.37
C ALA A 235 7.87 2.39 -8.22
N PHE A 236 8.96 2.80 -7.60
CA PHE A 236 10.24 3.01 -8.27
C PHE A 236 10.87 1.72 -8.80
N GLU A 237 10.67 0.58 -8.11
CA GLU A 237 11.19 -0.72 -8.58
C GLU A 237 10.53 -1.17 -9.90
N VAL A 238 9.32 -0.68 -10.19
CA VAL A 238 8.53 -1.11 -11.35
C VAL A 238 8.37 -0.04 -12.43
N LYS A 239 8.90 1.16 -12.24
CA LYS A 239 8.61 2.35 -13.06
C LYS A 239 8.87 2.18 -14.57
N ASP A 240 9.84 1.35 -14.94
CA ASP A 240 10.22 1.14 -16.34
C ASP A 240 9.40 0.04 -17.03
N TYR A 241 8.53 -0.65 -16.28
CA TYR A 241 7.84 -1.86 -16.72
C TYR A 241 6.32 -1.80 -16.67
N THR A 242 5.76 -0.73 -16.14
CA THR A 242 4.31 -0.47 -16.14
C THR A 242 4.04 1.02 -16.33
N GLU A 243 2.86 1.37 -16.87
CA GLU A 243 2.46 2.77 -17.04
C GLU A 243 1.79 3.31 -15.76
N ILE A 244 0.98 2.48 -15.13
CA ILE A 244 0.20 2.83 -13.94
C ILE A 244 0.46 1.82 -12.83
N VAL A 245 0.66 2.34 -11.61
CA VAL A 245 0.62 1.56 -10.36
C VAL A 245 -0.61 1.93 -9.58
N ILE A 246 -1.35 0.92 -9.09
CA ILE A 246 -2.49 1.09 -8.19
C ILE A 246 -2.14 0.37 -6.88
N GLY A 247 -2.45 1.00 -5.75
CA GLY A 247 -2.23 0.42 -4.43
C GLY A 247 -2.80 1.28 -3.30
N SER A 248 -2.80 0.73 -2.11
CA SER A 248 -3.21 1.41 -0.89
C SER A 248 -2.01 1.92 -0.12
N GLU A 249 -2.10 3.13 0.44
CA GLU A 249 -1.12 3.68 1.38
C GLU A 249 -1.29 3.08 2.78
N GLU A 250 -2.55 2.77 3.17
CA GLU A 250 -2.94 2.22 4.47
C GLU A 250 -3.17 0.70 4.35
N THR A 251 -3.39 0.03 5.47
CA THR A 251 -3.94 -1.33 5.48
C THR A 251 -5.26 -1.36 4.72
N PHE A 252 -5.43 -2.38 3.88
CA PHE A 252 -6.61 -2.52 3.03
C PHE A 252 -7.55 -3.56 3.63
N PRO A 253 -8.88 -3.31 3.67
CA PRO A 253 -9.81 -4.27 4.26
C PRO A 253 -9.81 -5.61 3.53
N GLY A 254 -9.98 -6.72 4.27
CA GLY A 254 -9.85 -8.09 3.77
C GLY A 254 -10.84 -8.53 2.67
N TYR A 255 -11.87 -7.71 2.38
CA TYR A 255 -12.76 -7.95 1.23
C TYR A 255 -12.06 -7.74 -0.12
N GLY A 256 -10.90 -7.09 -0.13
CA GLY A 256 -10.20 -6.74 -1.36
C GLY A 256 -10.91 -5.67 -2.20
N GLN A 257 -10.49 -5.54 -3.45
CA GLN A 257 -11.12 -4.63 -4.40
C GLN A 257 -12.40 -5.27 -5.00
N PRO A 258 -13.43 -4.47 -5.35
CA PRO A 258 -14.70 -4.99 -5.87
C PRO A 258 -14.58 -5.39 -7.36
N TYR A 259 -14.19 -6.63 -7.60
CA TYR A 259 -13.89 -7.14 -8.95
C TYR A 259 -15.10 -7.13 -9.89
N ASP A 260 -16.27 -7.43 -9.40
CA ASP A 260 -17.53 -7.38 -10.16
C ASP A 260 -17.83 -5.96 -10.67
N ILE A 261 -17.58 -4.94 -9.84
CA ILE A 261 -17.89 -3.55 -10.17
C ILE A 261 -16.89 -3.02 -11.21
N PHE A 262 -15.58 -3.09 -10.95
CA PHE A 262 -14.61 -2.48 -11.88
C PHE A 262 -14.45 -3.28 -13.19
N LEU A 263 -14.56 -4.61 -13.16
CA LEU A 263 -14.55 -5.43 -14.38
C LEU A 263 -15.85 -5.19 -15.19
N GLY A 264 -16.98 -5.03 -14.49
CA GLY A 264 -18.23 -4.61 -15.11
C GLY A 264 -18.10 -3.23 -15.78
N GLY A 265 -17.38 -2.31 -15.16
CA GLY A 265 -16.99 -1.01 -15.71
C GLY A 265 -16.14 -1.15 -16.98
N LEU A 266 -15.09 -1.98 -16.95
CA LEU A 266 -14.25 -2.25 -18.11
C LEU A 266 -15.02 -2.89 -19.26
N LYS A 267 -15.96 -3.79 -18.96
CA LYS A 267 -16.84 -4.41 -19.98
C LYS A 267 -17.68 -3.38 -20.73
N LYS A 268 -18.09 -2.28 -20.07
CA LYS A 268 -18.80 -1.16 -20.68
C LYS A 268 -17.86 -0.24 -21.47
N MET A 269 -16.57 -0.20 -21.14
CA MET A 269 -15.55 0.66 -21.75
C MET A 269 -14.33 -0.16 -22.24
N PRO A 270 -14.51 -1.10 -23.17
CA PRO A 270 -13.48 -2.08 -23.52
C PRO A 270 -12.20 -1.43 -24.11
N ASP A 271 -12.29 -0.21 -24.65
CA ASP A 271 -11.17 0.54 -25.21
C ASP A 271 -10.52 1.52 -24.21
N ALA A 272 -10.92 1.49 -22.93
CA ALA A 272 -10.37 2.36 -21.91
C ALA A 272 -8.83 2.42 -21.96
N SER A 273 -8.27 3.62 -21.78
CA SER A 273 -6.83 3.77 -21.55
C SER A 273 -6.44 3.19 -20.19
N PRO A 274 -5.16 2.89 -19.94
CA PRO A 274 -4.70 2.47 -18.61
C PRO A 274 -5.10 3.45 -17.50
N GLU A 275 -4.98 4.77 -17.74
CA GLU A 275 -5.38 5.81 -16.77
C GLU A 275 -6.89 5.78 -16.48
N ASN A 276 -7.72 5.71 -17.54
CA ASN A 276 -9.17 5.70 -17.35
C ASN A 276 -9.63 4.44 -16.61
N PHE A 277 -9.05 3.28 -16.93
CA PHE A 277 -9.41 2.05 -16.22
C PHE A 277 -8.93 2.08 -14.76
N ALA A 278 -7.73 2.60 -14.50
CA ALA A 278 -7.23 2.79 -13.14
C ALA A 278 -8.15 3.71 -12.30
N ALA A 279 -8.64 4.80 -12.89
CA ALA A 279 -9.62 5.68 -12.21
C ALA A 279 -10.93 4.94 -11.89
N VAL A 280 -11.41 4.08 -12.79
CA VAL A 280 -12.60 3.24 -12.54
C VAL A 280 -12.36 2.28 -11.37
N ILE A 281 -11.19 1.64 -11.28
CA ILE A 281 -10.85 0.74 -10.16
C ILE A 281 -10.90 1.50 -8.82
N VAL A 282 -10.26 2.66 -8.77
CA VAL A 282 -10.19 3.47 -7.54
C VAL A 282 -11.58 3.98 -7.13
N GLU A 283 -12.39 4.47 -8.06
CA GLU A 283 -13.73 4.97 -7.76
C GLU A 283 -14.71 3.84 -7.42
N SER A 284 -14.60 2.66 -8.06
CA SER A 284 -15.37 1.46 -7.70
C SER A 284 -15.12 1.06 -6.25
N SER A 285 -13.86 1.11 -5.81
CA SER A 285 -13.50 0.80 -4.43
C SER A 285 -14.11 1.81 -3.46
N LYS A 286 -14.06 3.12 -3.77
CA LYS A 286 -14.75 4.15 -2.96
C LYS A 286 -16.23 3.84 -2.82
N MET A 287 -16.90 3.56 -3.94
CA MET A 287 -18.33 3.27 -3.95
C MET A 287 -18.65 2.05 -3.06
N PHE A 288 -17.90 0.95 -3.23
CA PHE A 288 -18.07 -0.27 -2.45
C PHE A 288 -17.88 -0.02 -0.94
N TYR A 289 -16.77 0.62 -0.56
CA TYR A 289 -16.46 0.87 0.85
C TYR A 289 -17.29 1.97 1.49
N THR A 290 -17.94 2.81 0.72
CA THR A 290 -18.89 3.80 1.24
C THR A 290 -20.29 3.20 1.44
N THR A 291 -20.74 2.35 0.50
CA THR A 291 -22.15 1.92 0.46
C THR A 291 -22.36 0.52 1.04
N ALA A 292 -21.48 -0.43 0.73
CA ALA A 292 -21.67 -1.83 1.12
C ALA A 292 -20.99 -2.20 2.44
N VAL A 293 -19.78 -1.67 2.71
CA VAL A 293 -18.94 -2.13 3.83
C VAL A 293 -18.77 -1.08 4.93
N SER A 294 -18.81 0.22 4.60
CA SER A 294 -18.62 1.34 5.53
C SER A 294 -17.32 1.25 6.34
N LYS A 295 -16.19 0.94 5.68
CA LYS A 295 -14.86 0.85 6.31
C LYS A 295 -13.92 1.93 5.78
N SER A 296 -12.93 2.29 6.61
CA SER A 296 -11.81 3.15 6.21
C SER A 296 -10.95 2.46 5.16
N MET A 297 -10.48 3.19 4.16
CA MET A 297 -9.57 2.69 3.14
C MET A 297 -8.86 3.84 2.42
N THR A 298 -7.72 3.55 1.83
CA THR A 298 -7.08 4.38 0.81
C THR A 298 -6.87 3.56 -0.46
N LEU A 299 -6.97 4.19 -1.61
CA LEU A 299 -6.56 3.59 -2.88
C LEU A 299 -6.21 4.72 -3.84
N SER A 300 -5.08 4.61 -4.52
CA SER A 300 -4.69 5.57 -5.54
C SER A 300 -4.08 4.91 -6.76
N ALA A 301 -4.14 5.62 -7.89
CA ALA A 301 -3.47 5.28 -9.13
C ALA A 301 -2.45 6.36 -9.48
N ILE A 302 -1.22 5.97 -9.80
CA ILE A 302 -0.13 6.91 -10.13
C ILE A 302 0.51 6.58 -11.48
N ARG A 303 1.03 7.63 -12.14
CA ARG A 303 1.80 7.54 -13.39
C ARG A 303 3.26 7.24 -13.10
N THR A 304 3.76 6.10 -13.54
CA THR A 304 5.18 5.74 -13.35
C THR A 304 6.13 6.66 -14.12
N SER A 305 5.69 7.19 -15.26
CA SER A 305 6.46 8.16 -16.05
C SER A 305 6.78 9.47 -15.32
N LYS A 306 6.14 9.73 -14.18
CA LYS A 306 6.35 10.91 -13.34
C LYS A 306 7.25 10.67 -12.12
N LEU A 307 7.67 9.43 -11.87
CA LEU A 307 8.44 9.08 -10.68
C LEU A 307 9.83 9.72 -10.63
N ASP A 308 10.54 9.85 -11.75
CA ASP A 308 11.83 10.57 -11.76
C ASP A 308 11.63 12.06 -11.42
N GLY A 309 10.54 12.66 -11.90
CA GLY A 309 10.14 14.02 -11.50
C GLY A 309 9.84 14.12 -10.00
N LEU A 310 9.12 13.13 -9.44
CA LEU A 310 8.85 13.04 -8.01
C LEU A 310 10.16 12.99 -7.20
N ALA A 311 11.11 12.12 -7.57
CA ALA A 311 12.40 12.00 -6.90
C ALA A 311 13.19 13.34 -6.88
N ASN A 312 13.12 14.11 -7.98
CA ASN A 312 13.73 15.42 -8.08
C ASN A 312 13.05 16.45 -7.17
N HIS A 313 11.71 16.48 -7.12
CA HIS A 313 10.97 17.35 -6.23
C HIS A 313 11.22 17.00 -4.76
N MET A 314 11.18 15.72 -4.41
CA MET A 314 11.48 15.24 -3.06
C MET A 314 12.91 15.57 -2.63
N SER A 315 13.91 15.37 -3.50
CA SER A 315 15.30 15.76 -3.22
C SER A 315 15.47 17.26 -2.99
N SER A 316 14.80 18.07 -3.82
CA SER A 316 14.85 19.54 -3.70
C SER A 316 14.17 20.04 -2.43
N PHE A 317 13.09 19.38 -2.02
CA PHE A 317 12.39 19.66 -0.77
C PHE A 317 13.25 19.23 0.44
N ALA A 318 13.81 18.03 0.41
CA ALA A 318 14.72 17.52 1.45
C ALA A 318 15.92 18.45 1.68
N ASP A 319 16.60 18.87 0.59
CA ASP A 319 17.69 19.86 0.66
C ASP A 319 17.24 21.17 1.32
N ALA A 320 16.05 21.65 1.00
CA ALA A 320 15.54 22.89 1.57
C ALA A 320 15.22 22.76 3.06
N VAL A 321 14.66 21.61 3.49
CA VAL A 321 14.39 21.32 4.91
C VAL A 321 15.71 21.23 5.68
N MET A 322 16.68 20.45 5.21
CA MET A 322 17.99 20.28 5.85
C MET A 322 18.75 21.61 5.94
N LYS A 323 18.71 22.43 4.89
CA LYS A 323 19.37 23.73 4.86
C LYS A 323 18.72 24.75 5.80
N THR A 324 17.39 24.77 5.85
CA THR A 324 16.65 25.67 6.75
C THR A 324 16.88 25.25 8.20
N ASN A 325 16.95 23.95 8.47
CA ASN A 325 17.19 23.37 9.79
C ASN A 325 16.33 24.02 10.88
N ASP A 326 15.01 24.14 10.60
CA ASP A 326 14.03 24.64 11.55
C ASP A 326 13.53 23.48 12.43
N ILE A 327 14.23 23.25 13.53
CA ILE A 327 13.99 22.08 14.40
C ILE A 327 12.56 22.03 14.90
N GLY A 328 11.99 23.17 15.27
CA GLY A 328 10.59 23.28 15.73
C GLY A 328 9.60 22.82 14.65
N ALA A 329 9.77 23.32 13.42
CA ALA A 329 8.93 22.93 12.29
C ALA A 329 9.10 21.46 11.92
N ILE A 330 10.33 20.94 11.92
CA ILE A 330 10.64 19.54 11.62
C ILE A 330 10.00 18.62 12.67
N THR A 331 10.16 18.94 13.95
CA THR A 331 9.56 18.16 15.04
C THR A 331 8.04 18.15 14.94
N ALA A 332 7.42 19.33 14.75
CA ALA A 332 5.98 19.42 14.59
C ALA A 332 5.46 18.63 13.38
N ALA A 333 6.14 18.71 12.24
CA ALA A 333 5.76 17.98 11.03
C ALA A 333 5.96 16.46 11.21
N LYS A 334 7.09 16.03 11.80
CA LYS A 334 7.39 14.61 12.07
C LYS A 334 6.37 13.98 13.02
N THR A 335 5.92 14.74 14.03
CA THR A 335 4.92 14.27 15.01
C THR A 335 3.52 14.16 14.42
N ASN A 336 3.12 15.12 13.57
CA ASN A 336 1.74 15.24 13.11
C ASN A 336 1.51 14.75 11.66
N VAL A 337 2.54 14.25 10.98
CA VAL A 337 2.35 13.67 9.65
C VAL A 337 1.40 12.48 9.70
N LEU A 338 0.48 12.42 8.72
CA LEU A 338 -0.38 11.25 8.54
C LEU A 338 0.48 10.02 8.32
N ARG A 339 0.30 9.03 9.19
CA ARG A 339 1.05 7.78 9.18
C ARG A 339 0.13 6.62 8.91
N TYR A 340 0.59 5.73 8.07
CA TYR A 340 -0.11 4.52 7.68
C TYR A 340 0.37 3.33 8.51
N ASP A 341 -0.53 2.38 8.77
CA ASP A 341 -0.29 1.28 9.72
C ASP A 341 0.23 1.78 11.08
N ALA A 342 -0.34 2.91 11.52
CA ALA A 342 0.11 3.58 12.74
C ALA A 342 -0.37 2.83 13.97
N VAL A 343 0.57 2.42 14.84
CA VAL A 343 0.31 1.79 16.12
C VAL A 343 0.87 2.69 17.23
N GLY A 344 0.13 2.91 18.26
CA GLY A 344 0.58 3.78 19.35
C GLY A 344 -0.15 3.56 20.66
N ALA A 345 0.30 4.26 21.71
CA ALA A 345 -0.33 4.25 23.02
C ALA A 345 -1.44 5.32 23.07
N GLY A 346 -2.67 4.92 22.74
CA GLY A 346 -3.83 5.82 22.74
C GLY A 346 -3.69 6.94 21.71
N SER A 347 -4.04 8.16 22.07
CA SER A 347 -4.02 9.34 21.22
C SER A 347 -2.70 10.14 21.27
N ASP A 348 -1.62 9.58 21.83
CA ASP A 348 -0.33 10.28 21.94
C ASP A 348 0.51 10.10 20.68
N PRO A 349 0.62 11.12 19.79
CA PRO A 349 1.41 11.02 18.56
C PRO A 349 2.90 10.77 18.81
N GLN A 350 3.41 11.12 20.00
CA GLN A 350 4.81 10.90 20.38
C GLN A 350 5.14 9.40 20.57
N LYS A 351 4.11 8.59 20.79
CA LYS A 351 4.24 7.13 20.95
C LYS A 351 3.79 6.35 19.73
N THR A 352 3.43 7.05 18.65
CA THR A 352 3.02 6.41 17.40
C THR A 352 4.20 5.76 16.72
N ILE A 353 4.06 4.48 16.41
CA ILE A 353 5.05 3.70 15.67
C ILE A 353 4.48 3.43 14.28
N SER A 354 5.07 4.04 13.27
CA SER A 354 4.85 3.74 11.86
C SER A 354 6.05 4.25 11.07
N PHE A 355 6.38 3.53 10.00
CA PHE A 355 7.51 3.84 9.12
C PHE A 355 7.04 4.40 7.77
N PHE A 356 5.75 4.64 7.62
CA PHE A 356 5.14 5.11 6.38
C PHE A 356 4.42 6.43 6.65
N GLY A 357 4.70 7.43 5.84
CA GLY A 357 4.04 8.73 5.96
C GLY A 357 3.65 9.30 4.60
N ASP A 358 2.54 10.03 4.54
CA ASP A 358 2.17 10.76 3.32
C ASP A 358 3.13 11.94 3.09
N ILE A 359 3.79 11.95 1.95
CA ILE A 359 4.79 12.97 1.63
C ILE A 359 4.18 14.36 1.40
N SER A 360 2.98 14.43 0.84
CA SER A 360 2.28 15.70 0.63
C SER A 360 1.81 16.31 1.95
N ASN A 361 1.31 15.48 2.86
CA ASN A 361 0.91 15.90 4.20
C ASN A 361 2.13 16.43 4.98
N PHE A 362 3.26 15.71 4.93
CA PHE A 362 4.50 16.18 5.56
C PHE A 362 4.98 17.51 5.00
N ALA A 363 4.99 17.68 3.66
CA ALA A 363 5.39 18.93 3.02
C ALA A 363 4.50 20.11 3.42
N ASN A 364 3.17 19.88 3.51
CA ASN A 364 2.23 20.88 3.99
C ASN A 364 2.48 21.26 5.45
N LEU A 365 2.72 20.28 6.32
CA LEU A 365 3.02 20.52 7.74
C LEU A 365 4.33 21.29 7.91
N MET A 366 5.37 20.96 7.14
CA MET A 366 6.61 21.72 7.13
C MET A 366 6.39 23.17 6.75
N SER A 367 5.64 23.42 5.67
CA SER A 367 5.33 24.77 5.20
C SER A 367 4.53 25.59 6.21
N ALA A 368 3.58 24.94 6.90
CA ALA A 368 2.70 25.59 7.88
C ALA A 368 3.39 25.93 9.21
N ASN A 369 4.35 25.10 9.63
CA ASN A 369 5.00 25.23 10.96
C ASN A 369 6.34 25.98 10.93
N ILE A 370 6.78 26.49 9.77
CA ILE A 370 8.07 27.15 9.65
C ILE A 370 8.10 28.44 10.49
N THR A 371 9.08 28.53 11.41
CA THR A 371 9.28 29.67 12.32
C THR A 371 10.39 30.62 11.84
N LYS A 372 11.37 30.09 11.12
CA LYS A 372 12.46 30.84 10.54
C LYS A 372 11.96 31.77 9.42
N LYS A 373 12.70 32.89 9.18
CA LYS A 373 12.40 33.86 8.14
C LYS A 373 13.58 34.03 7.19
N GLY A 374 13.32 34.59 6.01
CA GLY A 374 14.35 34.88 5.00
C GLY A 374 14.37 33.87 3.85
N ALA A 375 15.33 34.03 2.95
CA ALA A 375 15.37 33.38 1.64
C ALA A 375 15.32 31.84 1.71
N ASP A 376 15.96 31.21 2.73
CA ASP A 376 15.92 29.76 2.88
C ASP A 376 14.53 29.26 3.34
N ALA A 377 13.86 30.00 4.22
CA ALA A 377 12.49 29.70 4.64
C ALA A 377 11.49 29.85 3.48
N ASP A 378 11.61 30.92 2.68
CA ASP A 378 10.79 31.13 1.49
C ASP A 378 11.03 30.05 0.44
N LYS A 379 12.30 29.65 0.26
CA LYS A 379 12.68 28.53 -0.62
C LYS A 379 12.04 27.21 -0.16
N LEU A 380 12.05 26.91 1.15
CA LEU A 380 11.42 25.70 1.70
C LEU A 380 9.91 25.70 1.41
N LYS A 381 9.20 26.81 1.68
CA LYS A 381 7.76 26.91 1.37
C LYS A 381 7.48 26.68 -0.11
N ASN A 382 8.29 27.27 -0.99
CA ASN A 382 8.13 27.09 -2.42
C ASN A 382 8.34 25.62 -2.82
N ARG A 383 9.39 24.96 -2.31
CA ARG A 383 9.66 23.54 -2.62
C ARG A 383 8.59 22.58 -2.08
N ALA A 384 8.04 22.87 -0.90
CA ALA A 384 6.90 22.12 -0.35
C ALA A 384 5.68 22.25 -1.27
N ASN A 385 5.33 23.48 -1.69
CA ASN A 385 4.22 23.73 -2.59
C ASN A 385 4.42 23.11 -3.99
N ASP A 386 5.64 23.18 -4.55
CA ASP A 386 5.97 22.57 -5.84
C ASP A 386 5.80 21.05 -5.79
N LEU A 387 6.26 20.42 -4.71
CA LEU A 387 6.14 18.97 -4.49
C LEU A 387 4.66 18.55 -4.40
N VAL A 388 3.87 19.22 -3.56
CA VAL A 388 2.43 18.91 -3.39
C VAL A 388 1.66 19.09 -4.70
N LYS A 389 1.94 20.18 -5.45
CA LYS A 389 1.31 20.42 -6.76
C LYS A 389 1.70 19.34 -7.78
N PHE A 390 2.97 18.96 -7.82
CA PHE A 390 3.43 17.90 -8.72
C PHE A 390 2.74 16.57 -8.43
N ILE A 391 2.63 16.19 -7.16
CA ILE A 391 1.93 14.96 -6.76
C ILE A 391 0.47 15.01 -7.21
N SER A 392 -0.24 16.10 -6.90
CA SER A 392 -1.67 16.19 -7.17
C SER A 392 -2.02 16.33 -8.65
N ASN A 393 -1.19 17.04 -9.44
CA ASN A 393 -1.55 17.40 -10.83
C ASN A 393 -0.89 16.50 -11.87
N ASP A 394 0.34 16.00 -11.59
CA ASP A 394 1.14 15.27 -12.56
C ASP A 394 1.23 13.78 -12.24
N LEU A 395 1.51 13.42 -10.97
CA LEU A 395 1.76 12.04 -10.58
C LEU A 395 0.47 11.24 -10.43
N VAL A 396 -0.47 11.73 -9.61
CA VAL A 396 -1.69 11.00 -9.25
C VAL A 396 -2.73 11.12 -10.36
N VAL A 397 -3.21 9.97 -10.83
CA VAL A 397 -4.33 9.86 -11.78
C VAL A 397 -5.65 10.04 -11.04
N HIS A 398 -5.82 9.28 -9.97
CA HIS A 398 -6.99 9.31 -9.10
C HIS A 398 -6.61 8.84 -7.70
N ASN A 399 -7.24 9.42 -6.67
CA ASN A 399 -7.00 9.07 -5.26
C ASN A 399 -8.30 9.13 -4.48
N VAL A 400 -8.51 8.12 -3.65
CA VAL A 400 -9.61 8.03 -2.69
C VAL A 400 -9.08 7.68 -1.31
N ALA A 401 -9.56 8.39 -0.31
CA ALA A 401 -9.27 8.13 1.09
C ALA A 401 -10.56 8.30 1.90
N LEU A 402 -10.97 7.25 2.60
CA LEU A 402 -12.19 7.20 3.41
C LEU A 402 -11.85 6.95 4.87
N GLY A 403 -12.53 7.66 5.76
CA GLY A 403 -12.42 7.44 7.20
C GLY A 403 -11.13 7.99 7.82
N ASN A 404 -10.72 7.37 8.90
CA ASN A 404 -9.58 7.77 9.71
C ASN A 404 -8.61 6.59 9.87
N ASP A 405 -7.35 6.93 10.17
CA ASP A 405 -6.36 5.97 10.64
C ASP A 405 -6.69 5.49 12.07
N ARG A 406 -5.86 4.59 12.61
CA ARG A 406 -6.03 4.04 13.96
C ARG A 406 -5.88 5.09 15.08
N MET A 407 -5.25 6.24 14.75
CA MET A 407 -5.06 7.36 15.69
C MET A 407 -6.20 8.40 15.61
N GLY A 408 -7.19 8.18 14.74
CA GLY A 408 -8.29 9.10 14.50
C GLY A 408 -7.97 10.25 13.55
N THR A 409 -6.82 10.22 12.88
CA THR A 409 -6.44 11.21 11.87
C THR A 409 -7.13 10.90 10.54
N SER A 410 -7.74 11.93 9.92
CA SER A 410 -8.43 11.74 8.65
C SER A 410 -7.46 11.30 7.55
N LEU A 411 -7.76 10.17 6.91
CA LEU A 411 -7.02 9.67 5.75
C LEU A 411 -7.08 10.62 4.53
N ALA A 412 -8.08 11.50 4.47
CA ALA A 412 -8.20 12.52 3.40
C ALA A 412 -7.08 13.58 3.43
N ASN A 413 -6.28 13.64 4.51
CA ASN A 413 -5.08 14.45 4.57
C ASN A 413 -3.95 13.92 3.66
N GLY A 414 -3.98 12.64 3.29
CA GLY A 414 -3.08 12.03 2.32
C GLY A 414 -3.44 12.38 0.88
N LYS A 415 -2.46 12.23 -0.02
CA LYS A 415 -2.61 12.56 -1.45
C LYS A 415 -2.25 11.42 -2.39
N GLY A 416 -2.22 10.21 -1.87
CA GLY A 416 -2.18 9.00 -2.68
C GLY A 416 -0.79 8.44 -2.94
N ILE A 417 0.23 8.84 -2.15
CA ILE A 417 1.51 8.14 -2.13
C ILE A 417 2.25 8.34 -0.81
N SER A 418 2.64 7.24 -0.20
CA SER A 418 3.44 7.19 1.01
C SER A 418 4.92 6.99 0.70
N VAL A 419 5.75 7.22 1.70
CA VAL A 419 7.20 7.04 1.66
C VAL A 419 7.70 6.59 3.01
N TYR A 420 8.86 5.94 3.05
CA TYR A 420 9.56 5.63 4.28
C TYR A 420 9.87 6.90 5.09
N PHE A 421 9.47 6.85 6.36
CA PHE A 421 9.59 7.98 7.28
C PHE A 421 9.99 7.50 8.68
N PRO A 422 10.94 8.16 9.37
CA PRO A 422 11.24 7.80 10.75
C PRO A 422 9.99 7.87 11.62
N PRO A 423 9.80 6.93 12.56
CA PRO A 423 8.67 6.98 13.49
C PRO A 423 8.74 8.24 14.36
N ALA A 424 7.60 8.67 14.87
CA ALA A 424 7.56 9.78 15.83
C ALA A 424 8.27 9.36 17.14
N GLU A 425 8.17 8.10 17.51
CA GLU A 425 8.78 7.52 18.69
C GLU A 425 10.32 7.50 18.59
N THR A 426 10.98 8.24 19.51
CA THR A 426 12.42 8.53 19.42
C THR A 426 13.33 7.38 19.88
N ARG A 427 12.78 6.36 20.56
CA ARG A 427 13.56 5.19 21.00
C ARG A 427 13.82 4.20 19.84
N ILE A 428 13.12 4.35 18.72
CA ILE A 428 13.31 3.53 17.52
C ILE A 428 14.39 4.22 16.66
N THR A 429 15.58 3.67 16.66
CA THR A 429 16.70 4.18 15.86
C THR A 429 16.78 3.46 14.52
N GLN A 430 17.50 4.06 13.56
CA GLN A 430 17.74 3.46 12.25
C GLN A 430 18.43 2.10 12.38
N ASP A 431 19.41 1.96 13.27
CA ASP A 431 20.14 0.69 13.50
C ASP A 431 19.23 -0.42 14.02
N ILE A 432 18.24 -0.07 14.86
CA ILE A 432 17.24 -1.05 15.33
C ILE A 432 16.44 -1.58 14.16
N LEU A 433 16.02 -0.71 13.24
CA LEU A 433 15.24 -1.11 12.06
C LEU A 433 16.06 -1.95 11.09
N GLU A 434 17.28 -1.53 10.76
CA GLU A 434 18.18 -2.28 9.88
C GLU A 434 18.48 -3.70 10.42
N GLY A 435 18.40 -3.89 11.74
CA GLY A 435 18.54 -5.21 12.37
C GLY A 435 17.29 -6.09 12.32
N ILE A 436 16.12 -5.54 11.94
CA ILE A 436 14.84 -6.27 11.87
C ILE A 436 14.52 -6.71 10.43
N PHE A 437 14.86 -5.88 9.46
CA PHE A 437 14.51 -6.08 8.06
C PHE A 437 15.69 -6.63 7.25
N GLU A 438 15.39 -7.40 6.21
CA GLU A 438 16.35 -7.88 5.24
C GLU A 438 16.66 -6.75 4.24
N GLY A 439 17.93 -6.48 4.02
CA GLY A 439 18.38 -5.43 3.09
C GLY A 439 18.56 -4.06 3.74
N LYS A 440 19.11 -3.15 2.97
CA LYS A 440 19.37 -1.76 3.38
C LYS A 440 18.53 -0.82 2.54
N TYR A 441 18.09 0.29 3.12
CA TYR A 441 17.32 1.31 2.41
C TYR A 441 18.03 1.79 1.13
N GLN A 442 19.37 1.90 1.16
CA GLN A 442 20.18 2.29 0.01
C GLN A 442 20.11 1.34 -1.18
N ASP A 443 19.61 0.12 -1.00
CA ASP A 443 19.48 -0.86 -2.07
C ASP A 443 18.28 -0.58 -2.99
N PHE A 444 17.27 0.14 -2.51
CA PHE A 444 16.11 0.52 -3.29
C PHE A 444 16.47 1.47 -4.44
N ALA A 445 15.79 1.30 -5.57
CA ALA A 445 15.97 2.14 -6.74
C ALA A 445 15.67 3.62 -6.45
N PHE A 446 14.67 3.91 -5.62
CA PHE A 446 14.33 5.26 -5.18
C PHE A 446 15.44 5.91 -4.33
N ALA A 447 16.01 5.18 -3.38
CA ALA A 447 17.10 5.70 -2.55
C ALA A 447 18.33 6.08 -3.39
N LYS A 448 18.63 5.32 -4.44
CA LYS A 448 19.70 5.61 -5.40
C LYS A 448 19.43 6.82 -6.29
N ALA A 449 18.15 7.07 -6.60
CA ALA A 449 17.71 8.14 -7.50
C ALA A 449 17.43 9.47 -6.77
N SER A 450 17.43 9.50 -5.45
CA SER A 450 17.03 10.65 -4.65
C SER A 450 17.95 10.90 -3.46
N LYS A 451 17.78 12.04 -2.80
CA LYS A 451 18.43 12.38 -1.51
C LYS A 451 17.59 11.94 -0.30
N TRP A 452 16.59 11.11 -0.52
CA TRP A 452 15.66 10.76 0.55
C TRP A 452 16.32 9.96 1.67
N HIS A 453 17.30 9.10 1.35
CA HIS A 453 18.09 8.38 2.35
C HIS A 453 18.82 9.33 3.30
N ASP A 454 19.53 10.34 2.76
CA ASP A 454 20.24 11.33 3.57
C ASP A 454 19.25 12.12 4.44
N PHE A 455 18.09 12.44 3.88
CA PHE A 455 17.04 13.15 4.59
C PHE A 455 16.43 12.33 5.73
N VAL A 456 16.16 11.04 5.52
CA VAL A 456 15.70 10.12 6.57
C VAL A 456 16.72 10.04 7.70
N THR A 457 18.02 9.88 7.36
CA THR A 457 19.10 9.88 8.34
C THR A 457 19.17 11.20 9.12
N PHE A 458 19.01 12.34 8.44
CA PHE A 458 18.90 13.64 9.08
C PHE A 458 17.73 13.69 10.06
N LEU A 459 16.52 13.22 9.65
CA LEU A 459 15.33 13.22 10.49
C LEU A 459 15.45 12.34 11.74
N TYR A 460 16.21 11.24 11.67
CA TYR A 460 16.53 10.42 12.87
C TYR A 460 17.41 11.17 13.87
N ASN A 461 18.29 12.04 13.37
CA ASN A 461 19.23 12.81 14.19
C ASN A 461 18.64 14.12 14.73
N VAL A 462 17.49 14.57 14.22
CA VAL A 462 16.77 15.72 14.76
C VAL A 462 16.22 15.34 16.13
N LYS A 463 16.86 15.85 17.18
CA LYS A 463 16.33 15.81 18.54
C LYS A 463 15.47 17.06 18.74
N ALA A 464 14.23 16.87 19.20
CA ALA A 464 13.47 17.97 19.76
C ALA A 464 14.36 18.62 20.86
N GLU A 465 14.48 19.96 20.87
CA GLU A 465 14.91 20.61 22.09
C GLU A 465 13.95 20.16 23.17
N ALA A 466 14.37 19.31 24.08
CA ALA A 466 13.61 18.95 25.24
C ALA A 466 13.40 20.26 26.00
N LYS A 467 12.22 20.87 25.85
CA LYS A 467 11.74 21.76 26.89
C LYS A 467 11.53 20.82 28.08
N SER A 468 12.45 20.86 29.03
CA SER A 468 12.29 20.14 30.26
C SER A 468 10.87 20.44 30.78
N LYS A 469 10.05 19.42 30.91
CA LYS A 469 8.73 19.57 31.53
C LYS A 469 8.86 19.73 33.04
N CYS A 470 10.06 19.52 33.54
CA CYS A 470 10.43 19.67 34.92
C CYS A 470 10.57 21.16 35.24
N VAL A 471 9.66 21.67 36.05
CA VAL A 471 9.68 23.08 36.48
C VAL A 471 10.77 23.21 37.54
N ASP A 472 11.79 24.03 37.26
CA ASP A 472 12.81 24.36 38.24
C ASP A 472 12.14 25.00 39.47
N PRO A 473 12.25 24.40 40.68
CA PRO A 473 11.56 24.86 41.88
C PRO A 473 12.15 26.16 42.47
N GLY A 474 13.28 26.66 41.91
CA GLY A 474 13.90 27.89 42.36
C GLY A 474 14.82 27.76 43.58
N GLU A 475 15.47 28.89 43.94
CA GLU A 475 16.50 28.89 45.01
C GLU A 475 15.91 28.67 46.42
N ASP A 476 14.63 28.95 46.62
CA ASP A 476 13.96 28.82 47.92
C ASP A 476 13.12 27.52 48.07
N ALA A 477 13.35 26.55 47.19
CA ALA A 477 12.60 25.32 47.15
C ALA A 477 12.87 24.40 48.35
N SER A 478 11.84 23.71 48.81
CA SER A 478 11.96 22.65 49.81
C SER A 478 12.72 21.43 49.26
N ILE A 479 13.25 20.61 50.18
CA ILE A 479 13.95 19.38 49.81
C ILE A 479 13.05 18.44 49.01
N ASP A 480 11.75 18.42 49.30
CA ASP A 480 10.79 17.57 48.59
C ASP A 480 10.56 18.05 47.14
N GLU A 481 10.45 19.38 46.93
CA GLU A 481 10.32 19.97 45.61
C GLU A 481 11.59 19.76 44.76
N ILE A 482 12.78 19.85 45.38
CA ILE A 482 14.05 19.54 44.73
C ILE A 482 14.12 18.05 44.33
N ALA A 483 13.66 17.16 45.22
CA ALA A 483 13.62 15.72 44.96
C ALA A 483 12.65 15.36 43.82
N GLU A 484 11.46 16.00 43.79
CA GLU A 484 10.50 15.85 42.69
C GLU A 484 11.06 16.36 41.35
N TYR A 485 11.76 17.49 41.35
CA TYR A 485 12.43 18.02 40.17
C TYR A 485 13.51 17.10 39.68
N ALA A 486 14.38 16.57 40.56
CA ALA A 486 15.43 15.62 40.20
C ALA A 486 14.84 14.30 39.67
N ALA A 487 13.77 13.80 40.28
CA ALA A 487 13.05 12.63 39.79
C ALA A 487 12.43 12.87 38.42
N CYS A 488 11.84 14.04 38.20
CA CYS A 488 11.28 14.44 36.93
C CYS A 488 12.35 14.50 35.83
N GLN A 489 13.53 15.10 36.09
CA GLN A 489 14.65 15.14 35.13
C GLN A 489 15.18 13.75 34.82
N THR A 490 15.29 12.88 35.84
CA THR A 490 15.71 11.49 35.61
C THR A 490 14.70 10.72 34.74
N ASP A 491 13.40 10.92 34.96
CA ASP A 491 12.35 10.32 34.15
C ASP A 491 12.36 10.84 32.69
N GLU A 492 12.66 12.15 32.49
CA GLU A 492 12.84 12.74 31.15
C GLU A 492 14.09 12.18 30.45
N GLU A 493 15.23 12.05 31.14
CA GLU A 493 16.46 11.46 30.60
C GLU A 493 16.29 9.98 30.26
N LEU A 494 15.48 9.24 31.01
CA LEU A 494 15.15 7.85 30.77
C LEU A 494 14.01 7.67 29.78
N GLY A 495 13.35 8.76 29.34
CA GLY A 495 12.22 8.71 28.43
C GLY A 495 10.96 8.06 29.02
N LEU A 496 10.77 8.19 30.33
CA LEU A 496 9.65 7.61 31.07
C LEU A 496 8.47 8.58 31.26
N LYS A 497 8.64 9.86 30.90
CA LYS A 497 7.61 10.91 30.91
C LYS A 497 7.58 11.73 29.63
#